data_877ff1539c7f946b3beae1502400b169
#
_entry.id   877ff1539c7f946b3beae1502400b169
#
_cell.length_a   1.000
_cell.length_b   1.000
_cell.length_c   1.000
_cell.angle_alpha   90.00
_cell.angle_beta   90.00
_cell.angle_gamma   90.00
#
_symmetry.space_group_name_H-M   'P 1'
#
loop_
_entity.id
_entity.type
_entity.pdbx_description
1 polymer ?
#
loop_
_entity_poly.entity_id
_entity_poly.type
_entity_poly.pdbx_seq_one_letter_code
_entity_poly.pdbx_strand_id
1 'polypeptide(L)'
;MCGIVGILGKGPVAEQLVDALKRLEYRGYDSAGVATVENGRLGRRRAEGKLRNLETVLKANPLFGETGIGHTRWATHGKPVESNAHPHMTAKVAVVHNGIIENFRALKQELVAGGAQFTSDTDTEVIAHLVTRELNAGSDPVQAVYATLSRLEGAFALAMIFAGYDDLLIVARRGSPLAIGYGNGEMFVGSDAIALAPFTDSIAYLDDGDWAVLTRKGVAVRDRNGNAVERLVTRSHATALVIDKGNHRHFMAKEIHEQPEVIGHTLAAYVDLATNRVDIPALPFDFANLRRLSISACGTAFYAGLVAKYWFERWAKLPVDVDIASEFRYRETTLDPGGAALFVSQSGETADTLASLRYCRGQGQHIVSVVNVRESSIARDSDAVLPTLAGPEIGVASTKAFTCQLAVLACLAIAAGKARSVISPRLETELVQALAEVPRHMATVLRDEVPYETLGHNLSKARDVLYLGRGSSFPVALEGALKLKEISYIHAEGYAAGEMKHGPIALIDENMPVIVIAPRDDLYDKTVSNMQEVAARGGRIVLVSDADPATTGCTIATHLAVPPVHRFVAPLVYAVPVQLVAYHTAVFMGTDVDQPRNLAKSVTVE
;
A
#
# COMPACT_ATOMS: atom_id res chain seq x y z
N MET A 1 -0.31 -6.30 6.60
CA MET A 1 -0.15 -5.35 7.73
C MET A 1 -1.29 -5.53 8.70
N CYS A 2 -1.05 -5.37 10.00
CA CYS A 2 -2.07 -5.49 11.03
C CYS A 2 -2.80 -4.16 11.28
N GLY A 3 -3.98 -4.21 11.91
CA GLY A 3 -4.71 -3.03 12.34
C GLY A 3 -4.84 -2.99 13.86
N ILE A 4 -4.52 -1.84 14.48
CA ILE A 4 -4.71 -1.58 15.91
C ILE A 4 -5.82 -0.56 16.10
N VAL A 5 -6.70 -0.81 17.07
CA VAL A 5 -7.66 0.16 17.62
C VAL A 5 -7.64 0.07 19.14
N GLY A 6 -7.69 1.22 19.82
CA GLY A 6 -7.88 1.32 21.27
C GLY A 6 -8.94 2.37 21.57
N ILE A 7 -9.79 2.12 22.56
CA ILE A 7 -10.88 3.02 22.97
C ILE A 7 -10.96 3.11 24.48
N LEU A 8 -10.96 4.34 24.99
CA LEU A 8 -11.42 4.73 26.31
C LEU A 8 -12.78 5.42 26.14
N GLY A 9 -13.86 4.67 26.24
CA GLY A 9 -15.23 5.12 25.95
C GLY A 9 -16.04 5.47 27.18
N LYS A 10 -17.27 5.93 26.97
CA LYS A 10 -18.28 6.22 28.00
C LYS A 10 -19.28 5.09 28.24
N GLY A 11 -19.13 4.01 27.51
CA GLY A 11 -19.96 2.81 27.57
C GLY A 11 -19.22 1.63 26.96
N PRO A 12 -19.86 0.47 26.79
CA PRO A 12 -19.25 -0.74 26.24
C PRO A 12 -18.62 -0.49 24.87
N VAL A 13 -17.31 -0.79 24.70
CA VAL A 13 -16.54 -0.45 23.50
C VAL A 13 -16.35 -1.59 22.51
N ALA A 14 -16.78 -2.81 22.83
CA ALA A 14 -16.49 -3.99 21.99
C ALA A 14 -17.04 -3.86 20.56
N GLU A 15 -18.27 -3.37 20.39
CA GLU A 15 -18.86 -3.14 19.06
C GLU A 15 -18.17 -2.00 18.31
N GLN A 16 -17.83 -0.92 19.00
CA GLN A 16 -17.09 0.21 18.42
C GLN A 16 -15.69 -0.20 17.94
N LEU A 17 -15.00 -1.06 18.71
CA LEU A 17 -13.71 -1.64 18.32
C LEU A 17 -13.85 -2.44 17.01
N VAL A 18 -14.88 -3.29 16.92
CA VAL A 18 -15.13 -4.08 15.71
C VAL A 18 -15.43 -3.17 14.51
N ASP A 19 -16.26 -2.15 14.67
CA ASP A 19 -16.59 -1.21 13.60
C ASP A 19 -15.39 -0.40 13.11
N ALA A 20 -14.50 -0.02 14.02
CA ALA A 20 -13.22 0.61 13.65
C ALA A 20 -12.28 -0.38 12.94
N LEU A 21 -12.22 -1.63 13.42
CA LEU A 21 -11.40 -2.68 12.80
C LEU A 21 -11.89 -3.07 11.40
N LYS A 22 -13.20 -2.98 11.08
CA LYS A 22 -13.70 -3.17 9.71
C LYS A 22 -13.04 -2.24 8.70
N ARG A 23 -12.70 -1.02 9.13
CA ARG A 23 -12.00 -0.02 8.31
C ARG A 23 -10.52 -0.34 8.11
N LEU A 24 -9.96 -1.26 8.91
CA LEU A 24 -8.58 -1.73 8.84
C LEU A 24 -8.47 -3.17 8.32
N GLU A 25 -9.58 -3.88 8.08
CA GLU A 25 -9.57 -5.29 7.68
C GLU A 25 -8.80 -5.52 6.37
N TYR A 26 -8.80 -4.54 5.45
CA TYR A 26 -8.00 -4.61 4.22
C TYR A 26 -6.48 -4.70 4.48
N ARG A 27 -6.04 -4.36 5.70
CA ARG A 27 -4.63 -4.43 6.11
C ARG A 27 -4.23 -5.81 6.62
N GLY A 28 -5.18 -6.57 7.22
CA GLY A 28 -4.91 -7.91 7.75
C GLY A 28 -6.22 -8.61 8.08
N TYR A 29 -6.35 -9.86 7.68
CA TYR A 29 -7.60 -10.64 7.77
C TYR A 29 -7.35 -12.12 8.09
N ASP A 30 -6.16 -12.46 8.60
CA ASP A 30 -5.80 -13.84 8.97
C ASP A 30 -6.41 -14.25 10.31
N SER A 31 -6.57 -13.30 11.20
CA SER A 31 -7.27 -13.45 12.47
C SER A 31 -7.59 -12.08 13.07
N ALA A 32 -8.54 -12.03 13.98
CA ALA A 32 -8.92 -10.80 14.68
C ALA A 32 -9.26 -11.08 16.14
N GLY A 33 -9.20 -10.03 16.97
CA GLY A 33 -9.65 -10.14 18.34
C GLY A 33 -9.71 -8.80 19.05
N VAL A 34 -10.44 -8.83 20.17
CA VAL A 34 -10.63 -7.70 21.07
C VAL A 34 -10.44 -8.12 22.52
N ALA A 35 -9.98 -7.18 23.34
CA ALA A 35 -9.97 -7.32 24.79
C ALA A 35 -10.52 -6.05 25.44
N THR A 36 -11.23 -6.20 26.55
CA THR A 36 -11.76 -5.08 27.35
C THR A 36 -11.46 -5.28 28.83
N VAL A 37 -11.51 -4.17 29.58
CA VAL A 37 -11.48 -4.19 31.05
C VAL A 37 -12.90 -3.95 31.54
N GLU A 38 -13.41 -4.85 32.37
CA GLU A 38 -14.73 -4.78 33.00
C GLU A 38 -14.60 -5.10 34.48
N ASN A 39 -14.98 -4.17 35.35
CA ASN A 39 -14.88 -4.33 36.82
C ASN A 39 -13.46 -4.78 37.26
N GLY A 40 -12.42 -4.16 36.67
CA GLY A 40 -11.04 -4.48 36.95
C GLY A 40 -10.53 -5.81 36.38
N ARG A 41 -11.35 -6.54 35.61
CA ARG A 41 -10.96 -7.82 34.99
C ARG A 41 -10.82 -7.70 33.48
N LEU A 42 -9.82 -8.39 32.94
CA LEU A 42 -9.62 -8.48 31.50
C LEU A 42 -10.50 -9.58 30.89
N GLY A 43 -11.26 -9.22 29.86
CA GLY A 43 -11.99 -10.15 29.01
C GLY A 43 -11.46 -10.11 27.58
N ARG A 44 -11.35 -11.27 26.91
CA ARG A 44 -10.81 -11.36 25.55
C ARG A 44 -11.67 -12.26 24.67
N ARG A 45 -11.85 -11.87 23.37
CA ARG A 45 -12.42 -12.72 22.32
C ARG A 45 -11.51 -12.66 21.09
N ARG A 46 -11.30 -13.80 20.47
CA ARG A 46 -10.46 -13.96 19.27
C ARG A 46 -11.12 -14.90 18.28
N ALA A 47 -10.82 -14.74 17.02
CA ALA A 47 -11.25 -15.65 15.96
C ALA A 47 -10.19 -15.74 14.85
N GLU A 48 -10.06 -16.91 14.25
CA GLU A 48 -9.32 -17.13 13.03
C GLU A 48 -10.10 -16.59 11.83
N GLY A 49 -9.41 -16.11 10.79
CA GLY A 49 -9.97 -15.60 9.55
C GLY A 49 -10.56 -14.19 9.68
N LYS A 50 -11.51 -13.89 8.82
CA LYS A 50 -12.09 -12.55 8.67
C LYS A 50 -12.84 -12.07 9.91
N LEU A 51 -12.94 -10.75 10.04
CA LEU A 51 -13.53 -10.06 11.20
C LEU A 51 -14.98 -10.52 11.52
N ARG A 52 -15.74 -10.94 10.49
CA ARG A 52 -17.08 -11.54 10.68
C ARG A 52 -17.09 -12.75 11.62
N ASN A 53 -15.98 -13.50 11.70
CA ASN A 53 -15.87 -14.64 12.61
C ASN A 53 -15.77 -14.15 14.06
N LEU A 54 -15.01 -13.07 14.31
CA LEU A 54 -14.96 -12.41 15.61
C LEU A 54 -16.33 -11.84 16.03
N GLU A 55 -17.09 -11.24 15.10
CA GLU A 55 -18.45 -10.76 15.36
C GLU A 55 -19.37 -11.90 15.85
N THR A 56 -19.25 -13.08 15.24
CA THR A 56 -20.01 -14.26 15.65
C THR A 56 -19.65 -14.69 17.08
N VAL A 57 -18.36 -14.68 17.43
CA VAL A 57 -17.88 -15.01 18.78
C VAL A 57 -18.38 -13.98 19.80
N LEU A 58 -18.33 -12.68 19.47
CA LEU A 58 -18.80 -11.60 20.35
C LEU A 58 -20.31 -11.62 20.57
N LYS A 59 -21.11 -11.96 19.56
CA LYS A 59 -22.56 -12.14 19.71
C LYS A 59 -22.91 -13.26 20.66
N ALA A 60 -22.16 -14.37 20.63
CA ALA A 60 -22.36 -15.50 21.54
C ALA A 60 -21.82 -15.22 22.95
N ASN A 61 -20.75 -14.46 23.08
CA ASN A 61 -20.05 -14.17 24.33
C ASN A 61 -19.64 -12.68 24.38
N PRO A 62 -20.58 -11.77 24.71
CA PRO A 62 -20.33 -10.33 24.67
C PRO A 62 -19.28 -9.87 25.69
N LEU A 63 -18.72 -8.67 25.47
CA LEU A 63 -17.83 -7.95 26.37
C LEU A 63 -18.44 -6.56 26.64
N PHE A 64 -18.46 -6.14 27.90
CA PHE A 64 -19.15 -4.91 28.34
C PHE A 64 -18.22 -3.84 28.89
N GLY A 65 -16.89 -4.06 28.86
CA GLY A 65 -15.91 -3.09 29.33
C GLY A 65 -15.90 -1.80 28.50
N GLU A 66 -15.64 -0.68 29.18
CA GLU A 66 -15.59 0.68 28.58
C GLU A 66 -14.19 1.06 28.13
N THR A 67 -13.18 0.28 28.46
CA THR A 67 -11.79 0.42 28.02
C THR A 67 -11.41 -0.84 27.26
N GLY A 68 -10.92 -0.69 26.04
CA GLY A 68 -10.61 -1.85 25.22
C GLY A 68 -9.61 -1.60 24.11
N ILE A 69 -9.06 -2.70 23.61
CA ILE A 69 -8.15 -2.77 22.47
C ILE A 69 -8.62 -3.84 21.48
N GLY A 70 -8.38 -3.60 20.22
CA GLY A 70 -8.73 -4.52 19.15
C GLY A 70 -7.65 -4.60 18.09
N HIS A 71 -7.63 -5.71 17.36
CA HIS A 71 -6.60 -6.01 16.38
C HIS A 71 -7.13 -6.85 15.21
N THR A 72 -6.69 -6.53 13.99
CA THR A 72 -6.75 -7.41 12.82
C THR A 72 -5.33 -7.81 12.45
N ARG A 73 -5.08 -9.12 12.32
CA ARG A 73 -3.74 -9.67 12.18
C ARG A 73 -3.43 -10.05 10.73
N TRP A 74 -2.24 -9.69 10.33
CA TRP A 74 -1.48 -10.28 9.23
C TRP A 74 -0.33 -11.10 9.84
N ALA A 75 -0.30 -12.39 9.59
CA ALA A 75 0.64 -13.30 10.27
C ALA A 75 2.07 -13.12 9.75
N THR A 76 2.97 -12.65 10.62
CA THR A 76 4.43 -12.62 10.39
C THR A 76 5.12 -13.77 11.12
N HIS A 77 4.76 -14.02 12.39
CA HIS A 77 5.27 -15.10 13.24
C HIS A 77 4.12 -15.96 13.75
N GLY A 78 4.23 -17.28 13.56
CA GLY A 78 3.20 -18.26 13.92
C GLY A 78 2.04 -18.33 12.92
N LYS A 79 1.44 -19.51 12.78
CA LYS A 79 0.33 -19.78 11.86
C LYS A 79 -0.89 -18.90 12.15
N PRO A 80 -1.77 -18.63 11.17
CA PRO A 80 -3.00 -17.88 11.37
C PRO A 80 -4.08 -18.73 12.06
N VAL A 81 -3.85 -19.07 13.33
CA VAL A 81 -4.77 -19.82 14.21
C VAL A 81 -5.19 -18.94 15.39
N GLU A 82 -6.29 -19.29 16.06
CA GLU A 82 -6.83 -18.49 17.17
C GLU A 82 -5.82 -18.26 18.30
N SER A 83 -4.99 -19.27 18.66
CA SER A 83 -3.97 -19.11 19.71
C SER A 83 -2.96 -18.00 19.41
N ASN A 84 -2.67 -17.76 18.13
CA ASN A 84 -1.75 -16.74 17.65
C ASN A 84 -2.45 -15.40 17.33
N ALA A 85 -3.79 -15.31 17.44
CA ALA A 85 -4.52 -14.07 17.26
C ALA A 85 -4.30 -13.10 18.43
N HIS A 86 -4.18 -11.80 18.14
CA HIS A 86 -4.16 -10.76 19.16
C HIS A 86 -5.59 -10.47 19.68
N PRO A 87 -5.72 -9.89 20.88
CA PRO A 87 -4.71 -9.52 21.86
C PRO A 87 -4.05 -10.72 22.56
N HIS A 88 -2.73 -10.62 22.85
CA HIS A 88 -2.08 -11.52 23.80
C HIS A 88 -2.32 -11.02 25.23
N MET A 89 -2.53 -11.94 26.15
CA MET A 89 -3.03 -11.56 27.48
C MET A 89 -2.44 -12.45 28.57
N THR A 90 -2.04 -11.84 29.67
CA THR A 90 -1.82 -12.48 30.96
C THR A 90 -2.97 -12.12 31.92
N ALA A 91 -2.89 -12.51 33.17
CA ALA A 91 -3.86 -12.09 34.17
C ALA A 91 -3.80 -10.56 34.47
N LYS A 92 -2.73 -9.86 34.12
CA LYS A 92 -2.47 -8.45 34.47
C LYS A 92 -2.54 -7.48 33.31
N VAL A 93 -2.26 -7.92 32.08
CA VAL A 93 -2.18 -7.03 30.91
C VAL A 93 -2.68 -7.74 29.65
N ALA A 94 -3.35 -6.99 28.78
CA ALA A 94 -3.63 -7.40 27.40
C ALA A 94 -2.91 -6.45 26.43
N VAL A 95 -2.30 -7.01 25.38
CA VAL A 95 -1.43 -6.30 24.43
C VAL A 95 -1.84 -6.62 23.00
N VAL A 96 -1.91 -5.59 22.15
CA VAL A 96 -1.93 -5.72 20.69
C VAL A 96 -0.67 -5.09 20.10
N HIS A 97 -0.19 -5.65 18.99
CA HIS A 97 1.10 -5.30 18.39
C HIS A 97 1.04 -5.34 16.86
N ASN A 98 1.52 -4.29 16.23
CA ASN A 98 1.89 -4.26 14.82
C ASN A 98 3.40 -4.14 14.74
N GLY A 99 4.06 -4.97 13.96
CA GLY A 99 5.51 -4.93 13.81
C GLY A 99 6.18 -6.27 14.06
N ILE A 100 7.49 -6.23 14.35
CA ILE A 100 8.31 -7.39 14.68
C ILE A 100 9.23 -7.04 15.84
N ILE A 101 9.24 -7.87 16.88
CA ILE A 101 10.21 -7.79 17.98
C ILE A 101 11.40 -8.69 17.63
N GLU A 102 12.47 -8.09 17.13
CA GLU A 102 13.62 -8.83 16.57
C GLU A 102 14.33 -9.70 17.60
N ASN A 103 14.47 -9.20 18.83
CA ASN A 103 15.12 -9.92 19.92
C ASN A 103 14.18 -10.86 20.72
N PHE A 104 12.96 -11.15 20.21
CA PHE A 104 11.95 -11.93 20.95
C PHE A 104 12.43 -13.31 21.40
N ARG A 105 13.32 -13.97 20.64
CA ARG A 105 13.83 -15.31 20.99
C ARG A 105 14.64 -15.28 22.27
N ALA A 106 15.55 -14.33 22.42
CA ALA A 106 16.35 -14.15 23.64
C ALA A 106 15.47 -13.79 24.83
N LEU A 107 14.51 -12.87 24.64
CA LEU A 107 13.55 -12.48 25.67
C LEU A 107 12.65 -13.66 26.09
N LYS A 108 12.19 -14.48 25.15
CA LYS A 108 11.38 -15.67 25.44
C LYS A 108 12.16 -16.70 26.25
N GLN A 109 13.42 -16.97 25.89
CA GLN A 109 14.28 -17.89 26.64
C GLN A 109 14.47 -17.44 28.10
N GLU A 110 14.74 -16.16 28.32
CA GLU A 110 14.86 -15.55 29.65
C GLU A 110 13.58 -15.70 30.47
N LEU A 111 12.43 -15.35 29.87
CA LEU A 111 11.13 -15.41 30.52
C LEU A 111 10.72 -16.85 30.89
N VAL A 112 10.98 -17.82 29.99
CA VAL A 112 10.74 -19.25 30.27
C VAL A 112 11.62 -19.74 31.40
N ALA A 113 12.90 -19.35 31.45
CA ALA A 113 13.78 -19.64 32.57
C ALA A 113 13.28 -19.03 33.90
N GLY A 114 12.57 -17.90 33.83
CA GLY A 114 11.87 -17.26 34.95
C GLY A 114 10.50 -17.85 35.29
N GLY A 115 10.07 -18.93 34.62
CA GLY A 115 8.81 -19.64 34.89
C GLY A 115 7.60 -19.15 34.06
N ALA A 116 7.78 -18.28 33.08
CA ALA A 116 6.70 -17.85 32.19
C ALA A 116 6.25 -18.99 31.27
N GLN A 117 4.93 -19.14 31.11
CA GLN A 117 4.34 -20.13 30.20
C GLN A 117 3.76 -19.42 28.98
N PHE A 118 4.26 -19.76 27.80
CA PHE A 118 3.82 -19.21 26.53
C PHE A 118 2.73 -20.08 25.92
N THR A 119 1.73 -19.44 25.35
CA THR A 119 0.55 -20.07 24.72
C THR A 119 0.48 -19.86 23.22
N SER A 120 1.37 -19.05 22.68
CA SER A 120 1.45 -18.74 21.24
C SER A 120 2.86 -18.87 20.67
N ASP A 121 2.93 -18.87 19.34
CA ASP A 121 4.18 -18.86 18.58
C ASP A 121 4.62 -17.44 18.19
N THR A 122 3.88 -16.41 18.61
CA THR A 122 4.12 -15.02 18.20
C THR A 122 5.26 -14.39 19.00
N ASP A 123 5.92 -13.43 18.38
CA ASP A 123 6.88 -12.52 19.03
C ASP A 123 6.21 -11.59 20.05
N THR A 124 4.93 -11.30 19.88
CA THR A 124 4.16 -10.35 20.73
C THR A 124 3.99 -10.82 22.17
N GLU A 125 3.85 -12.12 22.41
CA GLU A 125 3.55 -12.63 23.76
C GLU A 125 4.66 -12.32 24.78
N VAL A 126 5.92 -12.12 24.30
CA VAL A 126 7.02 -11.71 25.18
C VAL A 126 6.74 -10.37 25.85
N ILE A 127 6.04 -9.45 25.17
CA ILE A 127 5.70 -8.12 25.70
C ILE A 127 4.76 -8.27 26.90
N ALA A 128 3.70 -9.07 26.77
CA ALA A 128 2.75 -9.31 27.84
C ALA A 128 3.44 -9.92 29.09
N HIS A 129 4.39 -10.84 28.89
CA HIS A 129 5.13 -11.44 29.99
C HIS A 129 6.16 -10.49 30.61
N LEU A 130 6.87 -9.67 29.81
CA LEU A 130 7.79 -8.65 30.33
C LEU A 130 7.06 -7.65 31.23
N VAL A 131 5.95 -7.07 30.73
CA VAL A 131 5.11 -6.15 31.52
C VAL A 131 4.60 -6.82 32.78
N THR A 132 4.12 -8.07 32.69
CA THR A 132 3.62 -8.82 33.85
C THR A 132 4.70 -9.04 34.89
N ARG A 133 5.93 -9.30 34.49
CA ARG A 133 7.07 -9.46 35.40
C ARG A 133 7.34 -8.17 36.18
N GLU A 134 7.37 -7.03 35.52
CA GLU A 134 7.57 -5.72 36.18
C GLU A 134 6.40 -5.39 37.15
N LEU A 135 5.15 -5.67 36.74
CA LEU A 135 3.97 -5.53 37.61
C LEU A 135 4.02 -6.47 38.82
N ASN A 136 4.58 -7.68 38.69
CA ASN A 136 4.79 -8.61 39.81
C ASN A 136 5.91 -8.14 40.75
N ALA A 137 6.89 -7.41 40.23
CA ALA A 137 7.96 -6.79 41.02
C ALA A 137 7.50 -5.53 41.79
N GLY A 138 6.25 -5.09 41.61
CA GLY A 138 5.67 -3.95 42.32
C GLY A 138 5.68 -2.62 41.55
N SER A 139 6.11 -2.61 40.30
CA SER A 139 6.00 -1.43 39.45
C SER A 139 4.53 -1.11 39.13
N ASP A 140 4.21 0.17 39.01
CA ASP A 140 2.93 0.58 38.42
C ASP A 140 2.92 0.33 36.90
N PRO A 141 1.75 0.37 36.22
CA PRO A 141 1.65 0.08 34.78
C PRO A 141 2.54 0.98 33.90
N VAL A 142 2.69 2.27 34.26
CA VAL A 142 3.48 3.24 33.50
C VAL A 142 4.98 2.90 33.57
N GLN A 143 5.45 2.59 34.78
CA GLN A 143 6.84 2.15 35.02
C GLN A 143 7.13 0.79 34.35
N ALA A 144 6.21 -0.16 34.47
CA ALA A 144 6.33 -1.50 33.87
C ALA A 144 6.44 -1.45 32.36
N VAL A 145 5.63 -0.61 31.69
CA VAL A 145 5.70 -0.41 30.24
C VAL A 145 7.02 0.27 29.86
N TYR A 146 7.42 1.35 30.52
CA TYR A 146 8.67 2.04 30.22
C TYR A 146 9.89 1.11 30.33
N ALA A 147 9.98 0.33 31.41
CA ALA A 147 11.03 -0.67 31.58
C ALA A 147 11.00 -1.74 30.46
N THR A 148 9.81 -2.16 30.04
CA THR A 148 9.65 -3.12 28.93
C THR A 148 10.11 -2.53 27.60
N LEU A 149 9.68 -1.29 27.25
CA LEU A 149 10.02 -0.64 25.99
C LEU A 149 11.53 -0.48 25.78
N SER A 150 12.30 -0.26 26.86
CA SER A 150 13.77 -0.15 26.80
C SER A 150 14.47 -1.46 26.42
N ARG A 151 13.77 -2.60 26.52
CA ARG A 151 14.30 -3.94 26.23
C ARG A 151 13.92 -4.46 24.84
N LEU A 152 12.94 -3.84 24.21
CA LEU A 152 12.46 -4.28 22.90
C LEU A 152 13.36 -3.75 21.78
N GLU A 153 13.70 -4.61 20.83
CA GLU A 153 14.40 -4.27 19.59
C GLU A 153 13.47 -4.53 18.39
N GLY A 154 13.62 -3.74 17.31
CA GLY A 154 12.81 -3.83 16.10
C GLY A 154 11.71 -2.76 16.01
N ALA A 155 10.81 -2.93 15.06
CA ALA A 155 9.71 -2.00 14.77
C ALA A 155 8.42 -2.48 15.44
N PHE A 156 7.69 -1.55 16.12
CA PHE A 156 6.43 -1.86 16.77
C PHE A 156 5.49 -0.66 16.89
N ALA A 157 4.19 -0.93 16.86
CA ALA A 157 3.14 -0.11 17.46
C ALA A 157 2.39 -0.99 18.46
N LEU A 158 2.20 -0.49 19.67
CA LEU A 158 1.62 -1.22 20.79
C LEU A 158 0.42 -0.48 21.37
N ALA A 159 -0.59 -1.24 21.81
CA ALA A 159 -1.62 -0.73 22.72
C ALA A 159 -1.87 -1.77 23.82
N MET A 160 -1.99 -1.30 25.07
CA MET A 160 -2.04 -2.13 26.26
C MET A 160 -3.09 -1.64 27.24
N ILE A 161 -3.89 -2.57 27.79
CA ILE A 161 -4.85 -2.34 28.87
C ILE A 161 -4.54 -3.25 30.06
N PHE A 162 -4.90 -2.84 31.26
CA PHE A 162 -4.40 -3.44 32.51
C PHE A 162 -5.55 -3.87 33.44
N ALA A 163 -5.45 -5.03 34.05
CA ALA A 163 -6.36 -5.46 35.09
C ALA A 163 -6.29 -4.49 36.30
N GLY A 164 -7.44 -4.08 36.82
CA GLY A 164 -7.56 -3.13 37.92
C GLY A 164 -7.52 -1.65 37.51
N TYR A 165 -7.42 -1.34 36.18
CA TYR A 165 -7.33 0.03 35.69
C TYR A 165 -8.34 0.27 34.57
N ASP A 166 -9.58 0.65 34.94
CA ASP A 166 -10.68 0.87 33.99
C ASP A 166 -10.56 2.20 33.20
N ASP A 167 -9.63 3.08 33.55
CA ASP A 167 -9.35 4.36 32.88
C ASP A 167 -7.86 4.50 32.53
N LEU A 168 -7.29 3.47 31.90
CA LEU A 168 -5.88 3.48 31.51
C LEU A 168 -5.66 2.71 30.22
N LEU A 169 -5.08 3.39 29.23
CA LEU A 169 -4.57 2.81 27.98
C LEU A 169 -3.15 3.34 27.78
N ILE A 170 -2.18 2.45 27.61
CA ILE A 170 -0.80 2.85 27.29
C ILE A 170 -0.46 2.39 25.89
N VAL A 171 0.14 3.27 25.12
CA VAL A 171 0.52 3.03 23.72
C VAL A 171 1.97 3.38 23.50
N ALA A 172 2.60 2.75 22.52
CA ALA A 172 3.99 3.05 22.14
C ALA A 172 4.19 2.83 20.65
N ARG A 173 5.14 3.57 20.07
CA ARG A 173 5.49 3.50 18.68
C ARG A 173 7.00 3.49 18.46
N ARG A 174 7.46 2.59 17.59
CA ARG A 174 8.79 2.61 16.94
C ARG A 174 8.63 1.99 15.54
N GLY A 175 8.90 2.74 14.49
CA GLY A 175 8.75 2.28 13.11
C GLY A 175 7.30 2.24 12.62
N SER A 176 6.45 1.37 13.19
CA SER A 176 5.04 1.23 12.78
C SER A 176 4.18 2.43 13.17
N PRO A 177 3.21 2.89 12.31
CA PRO A 177 2.42 4.08 12.58
C PRO A 177 1.42 3.88 13.72
N LEU A 178 1.19 4.95 14.51
CA LEU A 178 0.17 5.03 15.54
C LEU A 178 -0.30 6.47 15.75
N ALA A 179 -1.61 6.66 15.84
CA ALA A 179 -2.24 7.95 16.05
C ALA A 179 -3.18 7.92 17.28
N ILE A 180 -3.32 9.07 17.94
CA ILE A 180 -4.21 9.30 19.06
C ILE A 180 -5.34 10.21 18.59
N GLY A 181 -6.59 9.81 18.84
CA GLY A 181 -7.78 10.59 18.58
C GLY A 181 -8.34 11.20 19.85
N TYR A 182 -8.67 12.47 19.81
CA TYR A 182 -9.19 13.24 20.95
C TYR A 182 -10.72 13.37 20.82
N GLY A 183 -11.43 12.82 21.80
CA GLY A 183 -12.88 12.95 21.94
C GLY A 183 -13.27 13.77 23.16
N ASN A 184 -14.57 13.99 23.35
CA ASN A 184 -15.09 14.68 24.52
C ASN A 184 -15.29 13.70 25.69
N GLY A 185 -14.29 13.58 26.57
CA GLY A 185 -14.29 12.62 27.67
C GLY A 185 -14.16 11.16 27.20
N GLU A 186 -13.59 10.96 26.03
CA GLU A 186 -13.25 9.70 25.41
C GLU A 186 -11.91 9.87 24.68
N MET A 187 -11.16 8.78 24.56
CA MET A 187 -9.89 8.80 23.82
C MET A 187 -9.81 7.59 22.91
N PHE A 188 -9.20 7.79 21.78
CA PHE A 188 -9.10 6.78 20.73
C PHE A 188 -7.65 6.59 20.30
N VAL A 189 -7.33 5.39 19.87
CA VAL A 189 -6.02 5.05 19.29
C VAL A 189 -6.25 4.24 18.03
N GLY A 190 -5.48 4.51 16.99
CA GLY A 190 -5.55 3.76 15.74
C GLY A 190 -4.21 3.70 15.03
N SER A 191 -3.92 2.59 14.39
CA SER A 191 -2.75 2.47 13.50
C SER A 191 -2.93 3.26 12.19
N ASP A 192 -4.14 3.81 11.95
CA ASP A 192 -4.48 4.67 10.83
C ASP A 192 -5.62 5.60 11.22
N ALA A 193 -5.56 6.85 10.73
CA ALA A 193 -6.61 7.86 10.94
C ALA A 193 -7.99 7.42 10.46
N ILE A 194 -8.07 6.57 9.42
CA ILE A 194 -9.35 6.07 8.87
C ILE A 194 -10.15 5.24 9.90
N ALA A 195 -9.46 4.57 10.83
CA ALA A 195 -10.13 3.85 11.92
C ALA A 195 -10.74 4.78 12.95
N LEU A 196 -10.17 5.99 13.10
CA LEU A 196 -10.58 7.00 14.07
C LEU A 196 -11.66 7.95 13.53
N ALA A 197 -11.79 8.04 12.20
CA ALA A 197 -12.70 8.96 11.52
C ALA A 197 -14.17 8.89 11.99
N PRO A 198 -14.74 7.74 12.42
CA PRO A 198 -16.10 7.70 12.98
C PRO A 198 -16.26 8.41 14.33
N PHE A 199 -15.16 8.57 15.07
CA PHE A 199 -15.17 9.02 16.46
C PHE A 199 -14.70 10.44 16.62
N THR A 200 -13.70 10.86 15.83
CA THR A 200 -13.09 12.18 15.93
C THR A 200 -12.33 12.56 14.67
N ASP A 201 -12.23 13.85 14.39
CA ASP A 201 -11.35 14.44 13.38
C ASP A 201 -10.09 15.08 14.00
N SER A 202 -10.01 15.13 15.34
CA SER A 202 -8.90 15.74 16.07
C SER A 202 -7.85 14.68 16.42
N ILE A 203 -6.73 14.67 15.70
CA ILE A 203 -5.76 13.57 15.73
C ILE A 203 -4.34 14.11 15.97
N ALA A 204 -3.58 13.43 16.83
CA ALA A 204 -2.13 13.59 16.96
C ALA A 204 -1.42 12.30 16.54
N TYR A 205 -0.42 12.43 15.68
CA TYR A 205 0.46 11.31 15.33
C TYR A 205 1.63 11.27 16.32
N LEU A 206 1.94 10.06 16.79
CA LEU A 206 3.15 9.83 17.57
C LEU A 206 4.38 9.84 16.65
N ASP A 207 5.48 10.42 17.11
CA ASP A 207 6.77 10.34 16.44
C ASP A 207 7.48 9.02 16.77
N ASP A 208 8.57 8.73 16.06
CA ASP A 208 9.32 7.49 16.23
C ASP A 208 10.00 7.44 17.62
N GLY A 209 9.69 6.43 18.40
CA GLY A 209 10.15 6.27 19.77
C GLY A 209 9.24 6.86 20.84
N ASP A 210 8.12 7.48 20.46
CA ASP A 210 7.13 7.99 21.41
C ASP A 210 6.33 6.87 22.07
N TRP A 211 5.92 7.14 23.29
CA TRP A 211 4.90 6.40 24.00
C TRP A 211 3.97 7.34 24.76
N ALA A 212 2.76 6.92 25.04
CA ALA A 212 1.76 7.79 25.65
C ALA A 212 0.89 7.04 26.66
N VAL A 213 0.52 7.74 27.72
CA VAL A 213 -0.45 7.32 28.74
C VAL A 213 -1.75 8.07 28.48
N LEU A 214 -2.82 7.34 28.22
CA LEU A 214 -4.13 7.88 27.94
C LEU A 214 -5.08 7.56 29.07
N THR A 215 -5.88 8.55 29.45
CA THR A 215 -7.06 8.44 30.31
C THR A 215 -8.20 9.21 29.65
N ARG A 216 -9.44 9.04 30.10
CA ARG A 216 -10.57 9.86 29.59
C ARG A 216 -10.39 11.36 29.80
N LYS A 217 -9.47 11.76 30.71
CA LYS A 217 -9.16 13.18 31.00
C LYS A 217 -8.11 13.79 30.07
N GLY A 218 -7.33 12.96 29.36
CA GLY A 218 -6.30 13.45 28.46
C GLY A 218 -5.15 12.48 28.23
N VAL A 219 -4.13 12.98 27.57
CA VAL A 219 -2.96 12.23 27.11
C VAL A 219 -1.67 12.86 27.64
N ALA A 220 -0.76 12.03 28.10
CA ALA A 220 0.62 12.40 28.39
C ALA A 220 1.55 11.66 27.45
N VAL A 221 2.15 12.39 26.49
CA VAL A 221 3.10 11.83 25.53
C VAL A 221 4.53 11.99 26.07
N ARG A 222 5.34 10.98 25.87
CA ARG A 222 6.77 10.95 26.26
C ARG A 222 7.61 10.43 25.10
N ASP A 223 8.83 10.94 25.00
CA ASP A 223 9.83 10.43 24.06
C ASP A 223 10.44 9.10 24.57
N ARG A 224 11.32 8.52 23.79
CA ARG A 224 12.03 7.27 24.14
C ARG A 224 12.88 7.37 25.41
N ASN A 225 13.25 8.59 25.83
CA ASN A 225 14.04 8.83 27.06
C ASN A 225 13.12 9.09 28.26
N GLY A 226 11.80 9.06 28.09
CA GLY A 226 10.82 9.33 29.13
C GLY A 226 10.51 10.80 29.36
N ASN A 227 11.07 11.74 28.58
CA ASN A 227 10.78 13.16 28.69
C ASN A 227 9.38 13.45 28.15
N ALA A 228 8.65 14.34 28.84
CA ALA A 228 7.35 14.80 28.35
C ALA A 228 7.53 15.61 27.06
N VAL A 229 6.72 15.30 26.05
CA VAL A 229 6.73 15.99 24.75
C VAL A 229 5.30 16.30 24.33
N GLU A 230 5.14 17.39 23.56
CA GLU A 230 3.86 17.73 22.96
C GLU A 230 3.85 17.30 21.49
N ARG A 231 2.70 16.83 21.00
CA ARG A 231 2.46 16.51 19.59
C ARG A 231 1.35 17.37 19.06
N LEU A 232 1.54 17.85 17.84
CA LEU A 232 0.57 18.73 17.20
C LEU A 232 -0.74 17.95 16.95
N VAL A 233 -1.83 18.47 17.50
CA VAL A 233 -3.17 17.98 17.17
C VAL A 233 -3.60 18.64 15.87
N THR A 234 -3.88 17.84 14.86
CA THR A 234 -4.32 18.30 13.56
C THR A 234 -5.73 17.80 13.27
N ARG A 235 -6.43 18.52 12.39
CA ARG A 235 -7.71 18.04 11.88
C ARG A 235 -7.46 17.06 10.74
N SER A 236 -7.84 15.80 10.95
CA SER A 236 -7.73 14.78 9.91
C SER A 236 -8.76 15.00 8.80
N HIS A 237 -8.33 14.80 7.57
CA HIS A 237 -9.18 14.78 6.39
C HIS A 237 -9.72 13.38 6.07
N ALA A 238 -9.39 12.36 6.89
CA ALA A 238 -9.98 11.04 6.77
C ALA A 238 -11.50 11.15 6.98
N THR A 239 -12.28 10.81 5.97
CA THR A 239 -13.74 10.89 6.06
C THR A 239 -14.30 9.60 6.63
N ALA A 240 -15.30 9.74 7.51
CA ALA A 240 -16.11 8.62 8.01
C ALA A 240 -17.03 8.03 6.93
N LEU A 241 -16.96 8.50 5.68
CA LEU A 241 -17.74 7.95 4.58
C LEU A 241 -17.59 6.44 4.54
N VAL A 242 -18.72 5.77 4.58
CA VAL A 242 -18.78 4.32 4.46
C VAL A 242 -18.11 3.95 3.16
N ILE A 243 -17.01 3.20 3.26
CA ILE A 243 -16.33 2.63 2.12
C ILE A 243 -17.25 1.52 1.61
N ASP A 244 -18.07 1.84 0.62
CA ASP A 244 -19.05 0.95 0.02
C ASP A 244 -18.59 0.53 -1.38
N LYS A 245 -18.95 -0.69 -1.77
CA LYS A 245 -18.71 -1.22 -3.13
C LYS A 245 -19.63 -0.59 -4.18
N GLY A 246 -20.66 0.14 -3.74
CA GLY A 246 -21.70 0.65 -4.64
C GLY A 246 -22.37 -0.51 -5.40
N ASN A 247 -22.54 -0.34 -6.70
CA ASN A 247 -23.13 -1.36 -7.58
C ASN A 247 -22.13 -2.43 -8.05
N HIS A 248 -20.88 -2.42 -7.56
CA HIS A 248 -19.86 -3.37 -7.97
C HIS A 248 -19.80 -4.57 -7.04
N ARG A 249 -19.49 -5.73 -7.61
CA ARG A 249 -19.32 -6.98 -6.85
C ARG A 249 -18.11 -6.93 -5.91
N HIS A 250 -17.03 -6.28 -6.35
CA HIS A 250 -15.75 -6.20 -5.66
C HIS A 250 -15.26 -4.75 -5.58
N PHE A 251 -14.44 -4.42 -4.57
CA PHE A 251 -13.78 -3.12 -4.49
C PHE A 251 -12.86 -2.89 -5.68
N MET A 252 -12.09 -3.90 -6.09
CA MET A 252 -11.21 -3.79 -7.25
C MET A 252 -11.99 -3.40 -8.53
N ALA A 253 -13.17 -3.96 -8.77
CA ALA A 253 -14.00 -3.57 -9.90
C ALA A 253 -14.41 -2.10 -9.81
N LYS A 254 -14.90 -1.66 -8.63
CA LYS A 254 -15.23 -0.25 -8.39
C LYS A 254 -14.02 0.65 -8.66
N GLU A 255 -12.86 0.30 -8.13
CA GLU A 255 -11.63 1.08 -8.23
C GLU A 255 -11.09 1.14 -9.67
N ILE A 256 -11.28 0.09 -10.47
CA ILE A 256 -10.99 0.10 -11.91
C ILE A 256 -11.91 1.11 -12.61
N HIS A 257 -13.22 1.12 -12.28
CA HIS A 257 -14.19 2.02 -12.90
C HIS A 257 -14.10 3.49 -12.42
N GLU A 258 -13.53 3.72 -11.24
CA GLU A 258 -13.27 5.07 -10.71
C GLU A 258 -12.09 5.77 -11.40
N GLN A 259 -11.23 5.05 -12.13
CA GLN A 259 -10.02 5.63 -12.72
C GLN A 259 -10.26 6.87 -13.57
N PRO A 260 -11.27 6.93 -14.48
CA PRO A 260 -11.52 8.17 -15.24
C PRO A 260 -11.76 9.38 -14.36
N GLU A 261 -12.53 9.24 -13.29
CA GLU A 261 -12.87 10.31 -12.37
C GLU A 261 -11.66 10.76 -11.55
N VAL A 262 -10.98 9.80 -10.89
CA VAL A 262 -9.86 10.14 -9.99
C VAL A 262 -8.62 10.62 -10.74
N ILE A 263 -8.41 10.22 -11.99
CA ILE A 263 -7.40 10.82 -12.87
C ILE A 263 -7.74 12.28 -13.17
N GLY A 264 -9.00 12.58 -13.45
CA GLY A 264 -9.46 13.96 -13.62
C GLY A 264 -9.17 14.82 -12.38
N HIS A 265 -9.52 14.32 -11.20
CA HIS A 265 -9.22 14.98 -9.92
C HIS A 265 -7.73 15.18 -9.68
N THR A 266 -6.92 14.14 -9.96
CA THR A 266 -5.48 14.21 -9.81
C THR A 266 -4.87 15.26 -10.75
N LEU A 267 -5.24 15.23 -12.03
CA LEU A 267 -4.74 16.19 -13.02
C LEU A 267 -5.13 17.64 -12.69
N ALA A 268 -6.36 17.88 -12.17
CA ALA A 268 -6.79 19.21 -11.79
C ALA A 268 -5.92 19.86 -10.69
N ALA A 269 -5.15 19.08 -9.94
CA ALA A 269 -4.20 19.60 -8.94
C ALA A 269 -2.83 19.97 -9.52
N TYR A 270 -2.53 19.55 -10.76
CA TYR A 270 -1.20 19.69 -11.37
C TYR A 270 -1.22 20.34 -12.76
N VAL A 271 -2.40 20.61 -13.29
CA VAL A 271 -2.60 21.13 -14.63
C VAL A 271 -3.60 22.27 -14.62
N ASP A 272 -3.19 23.42 -15.12
CA ASP A 272 -4.12 24.49 -15.48
C ASP A 272 -4.66 24.22 -16.90
N LEU A 273 -5.89 23.72 -16.96
CA LEU A 273 -6.57 23.40 -18.23
C LEU A 273 -6.93 24.65 -19.03
N ALA A 274 -7.04 25.82 -18.41
CA ALA A 274 -7.34 27.06 -19.13
C ALA A 274 -6.15 27.54 -19.95
N THR A 275 -4.96 27.36 -19.43
CA THR A 275 -3.71 27.74 -20.11
C THR A 275 -2.99 26.55 -20.79
N ASN A 276 -3.46 25.34 -20.57
CA ASN A 276 -2.79 24.08 -20.96
C ASN A 276 -1.34 24.02 -20.47
N ARG A 277 -1.14 24.31 -19.18
CA ARG A 277 0.16 24.33 -18.53
C ARG A 277 0.20 23.39 -17.33
N VAL A 278 1.38 22.80 -17.11
CA VAL A 278 1.64 22.10 -15.86
C VAL A 278 2.02 23.10 -14.78
N ASP A 279 1.34 23.00 -13.64
CA ASP A 279 1.59 23.76 -12.42
C ASP A 279 1.80 22.78 -11.25
N ILE A 280 3.05 22.61 -10.84
CA ILE A 280 3.41 21.71 -9.73
C ILE A 280 3.77 22.53 -8.49
N PRO A 281 3.53 21.99 -7.27
CA PRO A 281 4.00 22.60 -6.04
C PRO A 281 5.52 22.87 -6.09
N ALA A 282 5.97 23.88 -5.35
CA ALA A 282 7.39 24.19 -5.23
C ALA A 282 8.18 22.97 -4.73
N LEU A 283 9.26 22.65 -5.45
CA LEU A 283 10.18 21.58 -5.10
C LEU A 283 11.41 22.15 -4.37
N PRO A 284 12.09 21.34 -3.53
CA PRO A 284 13.29 21.79 -2.80
C PRO A 284 14.54 21.90 -3.70
N PHE A 285 14.41 21.69 -5.00
CA PHE A 285 15.48 21.75 -6.00
C PHE A 285 14.95 22.27 -7.34
N ASP A 286 15.87 22.67 -8.22
CA ASP A 286 15.56 23.03 -9.61
C ASP A 286 15.98 21.90 -10.56
N PHE A 287 15.04 21.38 -11.36
CA PHE A 287 15.30 20.37 -12.38
C PHE A 287 16.37 20.80 -13.41
N ALA A 288 16.52 22.10 -13.66
CA ALA A 288 17.54 22.59 -14.60
C ALA A 288 18.97 22.23 -14.14
N ASN A 289 19.20 22.20 -12.84
CA ASN A 289 20.49 21.94 -12.21
C ASN A 289 20.69 20.47 -11.81
N LEU A 290 19.62 19.67 -11.86
CA LEU A 290 19.67 18.28 -11.42
C LEU A 290 20.40 17.42 -12.45
N ARG A 291 21.44 16.71 -12.04
CA ARG A 291 22.22 15.82 -12.93
C ARG A 291 21.52 14.48 -13.12
N ARG A 292 20.89 13.98 -12.08
CA ARG A 292 20.23 12.67 -12.02
C ARG A 292 19.08 12.71 -11.01
N LEU A 293 18.05 11.92 -11.25
CA LEU A 293 16.96 11.67 -10.30
C LEU A 293 17.00 10.19 -9.90
N SER A 294 16.97 9.92 -8.59
CA SER A 294 16.79 8.56 -8.06
C SER A 294 15.33 8.34 -7.70
N ILE A 295 14.72 7.24 -8.15
CA ILE A 295 13.35 6.84 -7.80
C ILE A 295 13.42 5.52 -7.08
N SER A 296 12.77 5.41 -5.91
CA SER A 296 12.71 4.16 -5.15
C SER A 296 11.28 3.86 -4.71
N ALA A 297 10.84 2.62 -4.92
CA ALA A 297 9.50 2.14 -4.60
C ALA A 297 9.44 0.61 -4.58
N CYS A 298 8.28 0.04 -4.19
CA CYS A 298 7.99 -1.40 -4.20
C CYS A 298 6.80 -1.72 -5.10
N GLY A 299 6.78 -2.92 -5.68
CA GLY A 299 5.63 -3.50 -6.39
C GLY A 299 5.10 -2.61 -7.51
N THR A 300 3.79 -2.41 -7.55
CA THR A 300 3.10 -1.56 -8.53
C THR A 300 3.67 -0.13 -8.60
N ALA A 301 4.02 0.46 -7.45
CA ALA A 301 4.63 1.79 -7.41
C ALA A 301 6.05 1.81 -8.04
N PHE A 302 6.82 0.73 -7.92
CA PHE A 302 8.09 0.57 -8.62
C PHE A 302 7.89 0.55 -10.14
N TYR A 303 6.83 -0.11 -10.64
CA TYR A 303 6.52 -0.10 -12.08
C TYR A 303 6.07 1.28 -12.57
N ALA A 304 5.38 2.06 -11.72
CA ALA A 304 5.12 3.48 -12.02
C ALA A 304 6.42 4.27 -12.15
N GLY A 305 7.39 4.03 -11.28
CA GLY A 305 8.75 4.60 -11.38
C GLY A 305 9.48 4.20 -12.67
N LEU A 306 9.36 2.94 -13.09
CA LEU A 306 9.93 2.48 -14.37
C LEU A 306 9.31 3.18 -15.58
N VAL A 307 7.98 3.42 -15.59
CA VAL A 307 7.34 4.23 -16.64
C VAL A 307 7.89 5.66 -16.61
N ALA A 308 7.98 6.25 -15.42
CA ALA A 308 8.49 7.61 -15.24
C ALA A 308 9.91 7.77 -15.78
N LYS A 309 10.78 6.76 -15.62
CA LYS A 309 12.13 6.74 -16.20
C LYS A 309 12.09 7.05 -17.71
N TYR A 310 11.24 6.34 -18.46
CA TYR A 310 11.09 6.59 -19.90
C TYR A 310 10.62 8.01 -20.19
N TRP A 311 9.74 8.57 -19.37
CA TRP A 311 9.25 9.94 -19.54
C TRP A 311 10.35 10.98 -19.25
N PHE A 312 11.02 10.90 -18.11
CA PHE A 312 12.09 11.85 -17.76
C PHE A 312 13.25 11.80 -18.74
N GLU A 313 13.71 10.61 -19.13
CA GLU A 313 14.81 10.46 -20.08
C GLU A 313 14.44 10.97 -21.48
N ARG A 314 13.22 10.68 -21.95
CA ARG A 314 12.78 11.10 -23.28
C ARG A 314 12.43 12.58 -23.35
N TRP A 315 11.62 13.06 -22.42
CA TRP A 315 10.97 14.36 -22.49
C TRP A 315 11.69 15.46 -21.68
N ALA A 316 12.50 15.09 -20.69
CA ALA A 316 13.29 16.05 -19.91
C ALA A 316 14.80 15.90 -20.13
N LYS A 317 15.25 14.85 -20.81
CA LYS A 317 16.69 14.54 -20.95
C LYS A 317 17.38 14.47 -19.59
N LEU A 318 16.68 13.99 -18.59
CA LEU A 318 17.14 13.81 -17.22
C LEU A 318 17.40 12.31 -16.98
N PRO A 319 18.64 11.89 -16.70
CA PRO A 319 18.94 10.52 -16.31
C PRO A 319 18.20 10.12 -15.04
N VAL A 320 17.63 8.92 -15.03
CA VAL A 320 16.87 8.41 -13.89
C VAL A 320 17.33 7.00 -13.53
N ASP A 321 17.67 6.80 -12.27
CA ASP A 321 17.85 5.49 -11.69
C ASP A 321 16.56 5.09 -10.94
N VAL A 322 16.07 3.88 -11.22
CA VAL A 322 14.87 3.34 -10.55
C VAL A 322 15.25 2.06 -9.83
N ASP A 323 14.99 2.00 -8.54
CA ASP A 323 15.38 0.90 -7.69
C ASP A 323 14.21 0.32 -6.89
N ILE A 324 14.29 -0.99 -6.65
CA ILE A 324 13.41 -1.67 -5.70
C ILE A 324 13.84 -1.26 -4.28
N ALA A 325 12.91 -0.71 -3.51
CA ALA A 325 13.23 -0.11 -2.22
C ALA A 325 13.78 -1.13 -1.20
N SER A 326 13.37 -2.40 -1.25
CA SER A 326 13.88 -3.46 -0.37
C SER A 326 15.38 -3.75 -0.55
N GLU A 327 15.95 -3.42 -1.73
CA GLU A 327 17.37 -3.65 -2.04
C GLU A 327 18.21 -2.37 -1.99
N PHE A 328 17.56 -1.21 -2.20
CA PHE A 328 18.23 0.06 -2.44
C PHE A 328 19.21 0.44 -1.32
N ARG A 329 18.77 0.41 -0.06
CA ARG A 329 19.60 0.86 1.08
C ARG A 329 20.76 -0.08 1.39
N TYR A 330 20.60 -1.38 1.11
CA TYR A 330 21.62 -2.38 1.40
C TYR A 330 22.76 -2.41 0.39
N ARG A 331 22.53 -1.82 -0.80
CA ARG A 331 23.51 -1.76 -1.87
C ARG A 331 24.53 -0.61 -1.69
N GLU A 332 24.39 0.22 -0.65
CA GLU A 332 25.25 1.40 -0.44
C GLU A 332 25.34 2.30 -1.69
N THR A 333 24.16 2.62 -2.26
CA THR A 333 24.05 3.34 -3.53
C THR A 333 24.79 4.67 -3.50
N THR A 334 25.62 4.91 -4.51
CA THR A 334 26.28 6.21 -4.68
C THR A 334 25.29 7.25 -5.19
N LEU A 335 25.12 8.33 -4.42
CA LEU A 335 24.21 9.43 -4.72
C LEU A 335 25.00 10.70 -5.00
N ASP A 336 24.54 11.53 -5.95
CA ASP A 336 25.15 12.82 -6.24
C ASP A 336 24.90 13.78 -5.04
N PRO A 337 25.93 14.50 -4.54
CA PRO A 337 25.73 15.48 -3.49
C PRO A 337 24.71 16.55 -3.88
N GLY A 338 23.72 16.79 -3.02
CA GLY A 338 22.62 17.72 -3.28
C GLY A 338 21.68 17.27 -4.42
N GLY A 339 21.68 15.97 -4.75
CA GLY A 339 20.76 15.35 -5.69
C GLY A 339 19.34 15.24 -5.14
N ALA A 340 18.44 14.68 -5.93
CA ALA A 340 17.05 14.47 -5.56
C ALA A 340 16.68 12.99 -5.61
N ALA A 341 15.89 12.57 -4.61
CA ALA A 341 15.30 11.25 -4.52
C ALA A 341 13.78 11.35 -4.46
N LEU A 342 13.10 10.57 -5.30
CA LEU A 342 11.65 10.51 -5.44
C LEU A 342 11.13 9.16 -4.93
N PHE A 343 10.19 9.19 -4.00
CA PHE A 343 9.59 8.01 -3.39
C PHE A 343 8.13 7.90 -3.78
N VAL A 344 7.73 6.74 -4.29
CA VAL A 344 6.35 6.50 -4.74
C VAL A 344 5.72 5.44 -3.85
N SER A 345 4.57 5.77 -3.23
CA SER A 345 3.85 4.83 -2.36
C SER A 345 2.38 5.21 -2.28
N GLN A 346 1.46 4.26 -2.46
CA GLN A 346 0.02 4.51 -2.29
C GLN A 346 -0.29 4.84 -0.83
N SER A 347 0.14 4.01 0.11
CA SER A 347 -0.15 4.19 1.54
C SER A 347 0.75 5.21 2.23
N GLY A 348 1.94 5.44 1.67
CA GLY A 348 2.99 6.22 2.32
C GLY A 348 3.54 5.59 3.61
N GLU A 349 3.27 4.28 3.84
CA GLU A 349 3.69 3.54 5.03
C GLU A 349 4.51 2.27 4.67
N THR A 350 4.92 2.10 3.42
CA THR A 350 5.73 0.96 2.99
C THR A 350 7.09 1.02 3.67
N ALA A 351 7.41 0.00 4.49
CA ALA A 351 8.61 0.00 5.35
C ALA A 351 9.90 0.19 4.56
N ASP A 352 10.10 -0.61 3.51
CA ASP A 352 11.30 -0.52 2.67
C ASP A 352 11.43 0.84 1.97
N THR A 353 10.32 1.40 1.47
CA THR A 353 10.32 2.71 0.82
C THR A 353 10.65 3.82 1.82
N LEU A 354 10.11 3.75 3.04
CA LEU A 354 10.42 4.70 4.11
C LEU A 354 11.89 4.60 4.55
N ALA A 355 12.41 3.38 4.65
CA ALA A 355 13.81 3.16 5.01
C ALA A 355 14.78 3.67 3.92
N SER A 356 14.44 3.47 2.64
CA SER A 356 15.19 4.02 1.51
C SER A 356 15.16 5.56 1.49
N LEU A 357 14.00 6.16 1.82
CA LEU A 357 13.86 7.61 2.01
C LEU A 357 14.81 8.13 3.08
N ARG A 358 14.79 7.51 4.26
CA ARG A 358 15.66 7.90 5.39
C ARG A 358 17.14 7.74 5.07
N TYR A 359 17.51 6.68 4.33
CA TYR A 359 18.86 6.51 3.80
C TYR A 359 19.26 7.68 2.90
N CYS A 360 18.44 8.05 1.91
CA CYS A 360 18.72 9.18 1.01
C CYS A 360 18.80 10.50 1.75
N ARG A 361 17.93 10.73 2.73
CA ARG A 361 18.00 11.92 3.60
C ARG A 361 19.32 11.99 4.36
N GLY A 362 19.77 10.87 4.92
CA GLY A 362 21.07 10.76 5.60
C GLY A 362 22.27 11.03 4.68
N GLN A 363 22.09 10.86 3.37
CA GLN A 363 23.08 11.17 2.33
C GLN A 363 22.92 12.59 1.73
N GLY A 364 22.09 13.44 2.35
CA GLY A 364 21.93 14.84 1.93
C GLY A 364 21.15 15.04 0.64
N GLN A 365 20.27 14.09 0.27
CA GLN A 365 19.38 14.24 -0.88
C GLN A 365 18.16 15.09 -0.54
N HIS A 366 17.65 15.84 -1.52
CA HIS A 366 16.32 16.43 -1.47
C HIS A 366 15.26 15.32 -1.64
N ILE A 367 14.31 15.28 -0.73
CA ILE A 367 13.33 14.21 -0.66
C ILE A 367 11.97 14.68 -1.17
N VAL A 368 11.48 14.03 -2.23
CA VAL A 368 10.14 14.26 -2.79
C VAL A 368 9.36 12.97 -2.75
N SER A 369 8.08 13.02 -2.41
CA SER A 369 7.22 11.83 -2.42
C SER A 369 5.95 12.02 -3.25
N VAL A 370 5.55 10.95 -3.94
CA VAL A 370 4.24 10.81 -4.60
C VAL A 370 3.43 9.80 -3.78
N VAL A 371 2.46 10.31 -3.03
CA VAL A 371 1.67 9.49 -2.10
C VAL A 371 0.17 9.80 -2.21
N ASN A 372 -0.67 8.82 -1.86
CA ASN A 372 -2.11 9.05 -1.80
C ASN A 372 -2.56 9.51 -0.39
N VAL A 373 -1.87 9.05 0.66
CA VAL A 373 -2.17 9.43 2.05
C VAL A 373 -1.23 10.53 2.50
N ARG A 374 -1.73 11.77 2.54
CA ARG A 374 -0.95 12.99 2.85
C ARG A 374 -0.38 13.02 4.27
N GLU A 375 -1.01 12.30 5.20
CA GLU A 375 -0.66 12.27 6.63
C GLU A 375 0.26 11.09 6.96
N SER A 376 0.73 10.35 5.94
CA SER A 376 1.58 9.18 6.10
C SER A 376 3.01 9.50 6.54
N SER A 377 3.72 8.46 7.01
CA SER A 377 5.11 8.58 7.47
C SER A 377 6.05 9.06 6.35
N ILE A 378 5.92 8.53 5.13
CA ILE A 378 6.70 8.97 3.96
C ILE A 378 6.40 10.45 3.66
N ALA A 379 5.13 10.88 3.73
CA ALA A 379 4.77 12.28 3.49
C ALA A 379 5.41 13.21 4.54
N ARG A 380 5.33 12.85 5.82
CA ARG A 380 5.93 13.66 6.91
C ARG A 380 7.46 13.72 6.84
N ASP A 381 8.09 12.65 6.37
CA ASP A 381 9.54 12.58 6.20
C ASP A 381 10.00 13.14 4.85
N SER A 382 9.17 13.81 4.05
CA SER A 382 9.51 14.40 2.74
C SER A 382 9.64 15.91 2.80
N ASP A 383 10.53 16.49 1.99
CA ASP A 383 10.68 17.94 1.84
C ASP A 383 9.57 18.53 0.96
N ALA A 384 9.06 17.73 0.01
CA ALA A 384 7.88 18.06 -0.79
C ALA A 384 7.02 16.83 -1.03
N VAL A 385 5.69 17.01 -0.97
CA VAL A 385 4.69 15.94 -1.13
C VAL A 385 3.80 16.24 -2.31
N LEU A 386 3.66 15.27 -3.20
CA LEU A 386 2.82 15.33 -4.39
C LEU A 386 1.69 14.29 -4.26
N PRO A 387 0.50 14.68 -3.79
CA PRO A 387 -0.60 13.75 -3.56
C PRO A 387 -1.25 13.28 -4.87
N THR A 388 -1.62 12.00 -4.93
CA THR A 388 -2.28 11.41 -6.11
C THR A 388 -3.79 11.64 -6.17
N LEU A 389 -4.43 12.03 -5.09
CA LEU A 389 -5.88 12.31 -5.00
C LEU A 389 -6.78 11.16 -5.49
N ALA A 390 -6.31 9.92 -5.42
CA ALA A 390 -7.05 8.74 -5.87
C ALA A 390 -8.21 8.35 -4.93
N GLY A 391 -8.33 9.01 -3.78
CA GLY A 391 -9.26 8.59 -2.73
C GLY A 391 -8.84 7.25 -2.08
N PRO A 392 -9.67 6.68 -1.20
CA PRO A 392 -9.40 5.39 -0.58
C PRO A 392 -9.34 4.27 -1.63
N GLU A 393 -8.34 3.40 -1.55
CA GLU A 393 -8.19 2.19 -2.35
C GLU A 393 -8.12 0.99 -1.41
N ILE A 394 -9.12 0.11 -1.47
CA ILE A 394 -9.37 -0.97 -0.51
C ILE A 394 -8.95 -2.33 -1.05
N GLY A 395 -9.17 -2.60 -2.34
CA GLY A 395 -8.68 -3.80 -2.99
C GLY A 395 -7.18 -3.94 -2.78
N VAL A 396 -6.71 -5.12 -2.36
CA VAL A 396 -5.28 -5.35 -2.07
C VAL A 396 -4.43 -5.10 -3.31
N ALA A 397 -4.84 -5.61 -4.46
CA ALA A 397 -4.21 -5.34 -5.74
C ALA A 397 -4.47 -3.88 -6.16
N SER A 398 -3.42 -3.10 -6.34
CA SER A 398 -3.52 -1.66 -6.67
C SER A 398 -3.99 -1.46 -8.12
N THR A 399 -4.89 -0.51 -8.35
CA THR A 399 -5.45 -0.16 -9.66
C THR A 399 -5.44 1.34 -9.89
N LYS A 400 -6.40 2.09 -9.33
CA LYS A 400 -6.52 3.54 -9.48
C LYS A 400 -5.33 4.32 -8.89
N ALA A 401 -4.72 3.80 -7.80
CA ALA A 401 -3.53 4.42 -7.25
C ALA A 401 -2.35 4.39 -8.24
N PHE A 402 -2.18 3.28 -8.98
CA PHE A 402 -1.16 3.17 -10.03
C PHE A 402 -1.33 4.23 -11.11
N THR A 403 -2.54 4.34 -11.68
CA THR A 403 -2.79 5.29 -12.76
C THR A 403 -2.72 6.75 -12.29
N CYS A 404 -3.13 7.05 -11.04
CA CYS A 404 -2.92 8.36 -10.44
C CYS A 404 -1.44 8.68 -10.18
N GLN A 405 -0.63 7.69 -9.74
CA GLN A 405 0.83 7.84 -9.64
C GLN A 405 1.44 8.17 -11.01
N LEU A 406 1.03 7.45 -12.06
CA LEU A 406 1.45 7.75 -13.43
C LEU A 406 1.09 9.18 -13.86
N ALA A 407 -0.12 9.65 -13.52
CA ALA A 407 -0.56 11.02 -13.86
C ALA A 407 0.33 12.08 -13.21
N VAL A 408 0.63 11.94 -11.91
CA VAL A 408 1.53 12.86 -11.18
C VAL A 408 2.95 12.81 -11.76
N LEU A 409 3.48 11.60 -12.00
CA LEU A 409 4.81 11.41 -12.57
C LEU A 409 4.93 11.97 -14.00
N ALA A 410 3.86 11.89 -14.80
CA ALA A 410 3.80 12.51 -16.13
C ALA A 410 3.85 14.06 -16.02
N CYS A 411 3.10 14.66 -15.12
CA CYS A 411 3.17 16.10 -14.86
C CYS A 411 4.58 16.53 -14.41
N LEU A 412 5.21 15.76 -13.50
CA LEU A 412 6.60 16.02 -13.09
C LEU A 412 7.58 15.94 -14.26
N ALA A 413 7.43 14.97 -15.15
CA ALA A 413 8.31 14.84 -16.33
C ALA A 413 8.15 16.03 -17.29
N ILE A 414 6.92 16.54 -17.46
CA ILE A 414 6.68 17.77 -18.24
C ILE A 414 7.35 18.97 -17.56
N ALA A 415 7.15 19.14 -16.24
CA ALA A 415 7.77 20.23 -15.49
C ALA A 415 9.30 20.20 -15.56
N ALA A 416 9.89 19.01 -15.41
CA ALA A 416 11.33 18.82 -15.58
C ALA A 416 11.79 19.19 -16.99
N GLY A 417 11.07 18.77 -18.03
CA GLY A 417 11.37 19.09 -19.41
C GLY A 417 11.30 20.59 -19.72
N LYS A 418 10.35 21.29 -19.10
CA LYS A 418 10.25 22.77 -19.17
C LYS A 418 11.45 23.44 -18.52
N ALA A 419 11.74 23.10 -17.26
CA ALA A 419 12.86 23.67 -16.51
C ALA A 419 14.19 23.47 -17.24
N ARG A 420 14.37 22.35 -17.91
CA ARG A 420 15.56 22.01 -18.71
C ARG A 420 15.54 22.55 -20.16
N SER A 421 14.52 23.32 -20.51
CA SER A 421 14.34 23.88 -21.87
C SER A 421 14.26 22.83 -22.99
N VAL A 422 13.84 21.60 -22.67
CA VAL A 422 13.64 20.51 -23.64
C VAL A 422 12.21 20.54 -24.20
N ILE A 423 11.23 20.89 -23.36
CA ILE A 423 9.82 21.03 -23.73
C ILE A 423 9.53 22.50 -24.07
N SER A 424 9.18 22.76 -25.34
CA SER A 424 8.72 24.06 -25.78
C SER A 424 7.28 24.33 -25.30
N PRO A 425 6.83 25.60 -25.23
CA PRO A 425 5.44 25.94 -24.86
C PRO A 425 4.38 25.21 -25.72
N ARG A 426 4.65 25.00 -27.01
CA ARG A 426 3.76 24.25 -27.92
C ARG A 426 3.68 22.78 -27.55
N LEU A 427 4.84 22.15 -27.29
CA LEU A 427 4.89 20.75 -26.89
C LEU A 427 4.25 20.53 -25.52
N GLU A 428 4.44 21.46 -24.57
CA GLU A 428 3.73 21.41 -23.28
C GLU A 428 2.22 21.36 -23.47
N THR A 429 1.66 22.29 -24.30
CA THR A 429 0.23 22.31 -24.62
C THR A 429 -0.23 20.97 -25.20
N GLU A 430 0.52 20.39 -26.14
CA GLU A 430 0.21 19.09 -26.76
C GLU A 430 0.16 17.95 -25.71
N LEU A 431 1.16 17.88 -24.82
CA LEU A 431 1.24 16.85 -23.79
C LEU A 431 0.15 17.00 -22.72
N VAL A 432 -0.16 18.25 -22.34
CA VAL A 432 -1.24 18.55 -21.38
C VAL A 432 -2.60 18.18 -21.97
N GLN A 433 -2.85 18.52 -23.23
CA GLN A 433 -4.09 18.10 -23.92
C GLN A 433 -4.21 16.57 -23.98
N ALA A 434 -3.11 15.86 -24.27
CA ALA A 434 -3.10 14.41 -24.23
C ALA A 434 -3.43 13.86 -22.85
N LEU A 435 -2.93 14.46 -21.76
CA LEU A 435 -3.29 14.08 -20.38
C LEU A 435 -4.76 14.35 -20.08
N ALA A 436 -5.30 15.48 -20.50
CA ALA A 436 -6.70 15.86 -20.29
C ALA A 436 -7.70 14.89 -20.96
N GLU A 437 -7.27 14.21 -22.05
CA GLU A 437 -8.09 13.22 -22.76
C GLU A 437 -8.05 11.81 -22.12
N VAL A 438 -7.13 11.53 -21.20
CA VAL A 438 -6.97 10.21 -20.57
C VAL A 438 -8.27 9.70 -19.94
N PRO A 439 -9.01 10.48 -19.14
CA PRO A 439 -10.29 10.02 -18.57
C PRO A 439 -11.27 9.50 -19.63
N ARG A 440 -11.40 10.22 -20.75
CA ARG A 440 -12.27 9.83 -21.86
C ARG A 440 -11.83 8.50 -22.51
N HIS A 441 -10.52 8.34 -22.71
CA HIS A 441 -9.98 7.11 -23.29
C HIS A 441 -10.16 5.91 -22.35
N MET A 442 -9.92 6.07 -21.06
CA MET A 442 -10.18 5.03 -20.07
C MET A 442 -11.67 4.65 -20.02
N ALA A 443 -12.57 5.65 -20.01
CA ALA A 443 -14.01 5.38 -20.07
C ALA A 443 -14.42 4.63 -21.33
N THR A 444 -13.73 4.84 -22.45
CA THR A 444 -13.96 4.08 -23.69
C THR A 444 -13.59 2.61 -23.53
N VAL A 445 -12.44 2.31 -22.90
CA VAL A 445 -12.02 0.92 -22.61
C VAL A 445 -13.00 0.23 -21.67
N LEU A 446 -13.47 0.93 -20.62
CA LEU A 446 -14.39 0.39 -19.62
C LEU A 446 -15.83 0.18 -20.11
N ARG A 447 -16.17 0.65 -21.29
CA ARG A 447 -17.55 0.57 -21.81
C ARG A 447 -17.99 -0.84 -22.21
N ASP A 448 -17.04 -1.68 -22.66
CA ASP A 448 -17.31 -3.05 -23.11
C ASP A 448 -16.32 -4.02 -22.45
N GLU A 449 -16.81 -4.76 -21.48
CA GLU A 449 -16.01 -5.74 -20.74
C GLU A 449 -16.15 -7.18 -21.30
N VAL A 450 -17.04 -7.43 -22.26
CA VAL A 450 -17.28 -8.77 -22.81
C VAL A 450 -16.01 -9.43 -23.37
N PRO A 451 -15.10 -8.73 -24.08
CA PRO A 451 -13.85 -9.31 -24.54
C PRO A 451 -12.93 -9.75 -23.37
N TYR A 452 -12.93 -8.98 -22.27
CA TYR A 452 -12.13 -9.29 -21.07
C TYR A 452 -12.72 -10.46 -20.28
N GLU A 453 -14.04 -10.56 -20.17
CA GLU A 453 -14.73 -11.70 -19.57
C GLU A 453 -14.43 -12.99 -20.33
N THR A 454 -14.56 -12.94 -21.67
CA THR A 454 -14.28 -14.08 -22.55
C THR A 454 -12.82 -14.53 -22.40
N LEU A 455 -11.88 -13.58 -22.41
CA LEU A 455 -10.47 -13.88 -22.21
C LEU A 455 -10.20 -14.42 -20.80
N GLY A 456 -10.78 -13.82 -19.77
CA GLY A 456 -10.66 -14.26 -18.39
C GLY A 456 -11.11 -15.70 -18.18
N HIS A 457 -12.23 -16.10 -18.81
CA HIS A 457 -12.67 -17.50 -18.82
C HIS A 457 -11.63 -18.44 -19.47
N ASN A 458 -10.99 -18.02 -20.55
CA ASN A 458 -9.98 -18.83 -21.23
C ASN A 458 -8.68 -18.92 -20.38
N LEU A 459 -8.23 -17.81 -19.82
CA LEU A 459 -7.03 -17.74 -18.97
C LEU A 459 -7.19 -18.47 -17.65
N SER A 460 -8.41 -18.58 -17.11
CA SER A 460 -8.67 -19.32 -15.86
C SER A 460 -8.25 -20.80 -15.91
N LYS A 461 -8.02 -21.33 -17.12
CA LYS A 461 -7.55 -22.70 -17.38
C LYS A 461 -6.04 -22.77 -17.64
N ALA A 462 -5.37 -21.62 -17.77
CA ALA A 462 -3.94 -21.56 -18.01
C ALA A 462 -3.17 -21.75 -16.69
N ARG A 463 -2.02 -22.40 -16.77
CA ARG A 463 -1.08 -22.53 -15.66
C ARG A 463 -0.12 -21.34 -15.59
N ASP A 464 0.33 -20.92 -16.76
CA ASP A 464 1.35 -19.88 -16.94
C ASP A 464 0.88 -18.89 -17.99
N VAL A 465 1.26 -17.61 -17.86
CA VAL A 465 0.93 -16.53 -18.82
C VAL A 465 2.12 -15.61 -18.96
N LEU A 466 2.48 -15.26 -20.19
CA LEU A 466 3.54 -14.27 -20.43
C LEU A 466 2.94 -12.94 -20.88
N TYR A 467 3.57 -11.85 -20.44
CA TYR A 467 3.25 -10.50 -20.86
C TYR A 467 4.46 -9.88 -21.57
N LEU A 468 4.23 -9.27 -22.72
CA LEU A 468 5.27 -8.63 -23.53
C LEU A 468 4.97 -7.14 -23.76
N GLY A 469 6.01 -6.31 -23.65
CA GLY A 469 5.93 -4.89 -24.00
C GLY A 469 7.28 -4.34 -24.42
N ARG A 470 7.28 -3.19 -25.10
CA ARG A 470 8.50 -2.44 -25.44
C ARG A 470 8.40 -1.00 -24.98
N GLY A 471 9.58 -0.35 -24.72
CA GLY A 471 9.62 1.01 -24.23
C GLY A 471 8.76 1.15 -22.96
N SER A 472 7.95 2.19 -22.88
CA SER A 472 7.05 2.42 -21.72
C SER A 472 5.94 1.38 -21.57
N SER A 473 5.69 0.52 -22.55
CA SER A 473 4.77 -0.61 -22.44
C SER A 473 5.37 -1.82 -21.72
N PHE A 474 6.71 -1.90 -21.58
CA PHE A 474 7.34 -2.97 -20.81
C PHE A 474 6.96 -2.92 -19.31
N PRO A 475 7.06 -1.78 -18.60
CA PRO A 475 6.56 -1.69 -17.23
C PRO A 475 5.06 -1.99 -17.09
N VAL A 476 4.23 -1.68 -18.11
CA VAL A 476 2.81 -2.04 -18.11
C VAL A 476 2.61 -3.55 -18.24
N ALA A 477 3.47 -4.24 -19.01
CA ALA A 477 3.49 -5.70 -19.09
C ALA A 477 3.87 -6.33 -17.74
N LEU A 478 4.86 -5.77 -17.03
CA LEU A 478 5.23 -6.20 -15.69
C LEU A 478 4.06 -6.01 -14.70
N GLU A 479 3.36 -4.88 -14.78
CA GLU A 479 2.18 -4.60 -13.93
C GLU A 479 1.04 -5.56 -14.24
N GLY A 480 0.75 -5.87 -15.51
CA GLY A 480 -0.25 -6.84 -15.90
C GLY A 480 0.05 -8.24 -15.36
N ALA A 481 1.30 -8.68 -15.47
CA ALA A 481 1.76 -9.95 -14.92
C ALA A 481 1.64 -9.97 -13.38
N LEU A 482 1.97 -8.86 -12.71
CA LEU A 482 1.80 -8.73 -11.26
C LEU A 482 0.33 -8.84 -10.86
N LYS A 483 -0.57 -8.08 -11.50
CA LYS A 483 -2.01 -8.11 -11.19
C LYS A 483 -2.59 -9.52 -11.38
N LEU A 484 -2.23 -10.21 -12.48
CA LEU A 484 -2.73 -11.55 -12.74
C LEU A 484 -2.29 -12.53 -11.65
N LYS A 485 -1.00 -12.55 -11.28
CA LYS A 485 -0.51 -13.48 -10.24
C LYS A 485 -1.05 -13.16 -8.84
N GLU A 486 -1.25 -11.89 -8.50
CA GLU A 486 -1.75 -11.48 -7.19
C GLU A 486 -3.13 -12.03 -6.88
N ILE A 487 -4.06 -11.97 -7.83
CA ILE A 487 -5.48 -12.24 -7.59
C ILE A 487 -5.97 -13.56 -8.18
N SER A 488 -5.30 -14.11 -9.20
CA SER A 488 -5.66 -15.40 -9.81
C SER A 488 -4.76 -16.56 -9.37
N TYR A 489 -3.55 -16.26 -8.84
CA TYR A 489 -2.50 -17.20 -8.49
C TYR A 489 -1.89 -17.96 -9.70
N ILE A 490 -2.23 -17.56 -10.93
CA ILE A 490 -1.58 -18.03 -12.15
C ILE A 490 -0.15 -17.47 -12.16
N HIS A 491 0.83 -18.31 -12.47
CA HIS A 491 2.21 -17.84 -12.66
C HIS A 491 2.27 -16.95 -13.91
N ALA A 492 2.54 -15.68 -13.74
CA ALA A 492 2.61 -14.71 -14.82
C ALA A 492 3.90 -13.91 -14.77
N GLU A 493 4.55 -13.73 -15.92
CA GLU A 493 5.80 -12.98 -16.04
C GLU A 493 5.73 -11.95 -17.15
N GLY A 494 6.32 -10.78 -16.90
CA GLY A 494 6.45 -9.71 -17.90
C GLY A 494 7.87 -9.62 -18.44
N TYR A 495 8.01 -9.47 -19.75
CA TYR A 495 9.31 -9.33 -20.40
C TYR A 495 9.34 -8.14 -21.36
N ALA A 496 10.50 -7.50 -21.47
CA ALA A 496 10.79 -6.67 -22.63
C ALA A 496 10.74 -7.57 -23.87
N ALA A 497 9.90 -7.25 -24.86
CA ALA A 497 9.60 -8.18 -25.96
C ALA A 497 10.85 -8.67 -26.71
N GLY A 498 11.92 -7.85 -26.76
CA GLY A 498 13.20 -8.25 -27.35
C GLY A 498 13.96 -9.32 -26.59
N GLU A 499 13.75 -9.40 -25.25
CA GLU A 499 14.41 -10.37 -24.38
C GLU A 499 13.86 -11.81 -24.54
N MET A 500 12.73 -11.98 -25.23
CA MET A 500 12.20 -13.32 -25.53
C MET A 500 13.25 -14.24 -26.14
N LYS A 501 14.11 -13.71 -27.01
CA LYS A 501 15.17 -14.47 -27.70
C LYS A 501 16.29 -14.96 -26.78
N HIS A 502 16.40 -14.37 -25.59
CA HIS A 502 17.49 -14.62 -24.65
C HIS A 502 17.11 -15.61 -23.53
N GLY A 503 16.14 -16.51 -23.79
CA GLY A 503 15.72 -17.57 -22.87
C GLY A 503 14.24 -17.81 -22.85
N PRO A 504 13.37 -16.81 -22.55
CA PRO A 504 11.93 -17.03 -22.32
C PRO A 504 11.19 -17.65 -23.50
N ILE A 505 11.68 -17.51 -24.73
CA ILE A 505 11.07 -18.12 -25.91
C ILE A 505 11.04 -19.66 -25.85
N ALA A 506 11.87 -20.27 -24.99
CA ALA A 506 11.86 -21.71 -24.74
C ALA A 506 10.59 -22.20 -24.04
N LEU A 507 9.83 -21.29 -23.41
CA LEU A 507 8.57 -21.58 -22.72
C LEU A 507 7.36 -21.58 -23.67
N ILE A 508 7.53 -21.18 -24.93
CA ILE A 508 6.42 -21.00 -25.88
C ILE A 508 6.02 -22.35 -26.47
N ASP A 509 4.76 -22.68 -26.27
CA ASP A 509 4.03 -23.78 -26.92
C ASP A 509 2.58 -23.38 -27.22
N GLU A 510 1.77 -24.31 -27.74
CA GLU A 510 0.36 -24.09 -28.08
C GLU A 510 -0.57 -23.85 -26.86
N ASN A 511 -0.09 -24.10 -25.65
CA ASN A 511 -0.84 -23.89 -24.41
C ASN A 511 -0.48 -22.58 -23.73
N MET A 512 0.61 -21.90 -24.17
CA MET A 512 1.10 -20.68 -23.57
C MET A 512 0.35 -19.44 -24.11
N PRO A 513 -0.50 -18.77 -23.29
CA PRO A 513 -1.04 -17.46 -23.61
C PRO A 513 0.05 -16.39 -23.47
N VAL A 514 0.17 -15.55 -24.51
CA VAL A 514 1.12 -14.43 -24.50
C VAL A 514 0.36 -13.14 -24.76
N ILE A 515 0.28 -12.29 -23.74
CA ILE A 515 -0.39 -10.99 -23.81
C ILE A 515 0.63 -9.95 -24.26
N VAL A 516 0.39 -9.36 -25.43
CA VAL A 516 1.30 -8.40 -26.05
C VAL A 516 0.68 -7.01 -25.99
N ILE A 517 1.37 -6.07 -25.32
CA ILE A 517 0.98 -4.67 -25.20
C ILE A 517 1.69 -3.90 -26.29
N ALA A 518 0.95 -3.52 -27.33
CA ALA A 518 1.51 -2.96 -28.57
C ALA A 518 0.72 -1.71 -29.04
N PRO A 519 0.89 -0.55 -28.36
CA PRO A 519 0.36 0.70 -28.91
C PRO A 519 1.00 1.00 -30.28
N ARG A 520 0.25 1.63 -31.16
CA ARG A 520 0.75 2.03 -32.48
C ARG A 520 1.67 3.23 -32.41
N ASP A 521 2.86 3.01 -31.88
CA ASP A 521 3.92 3.98 -31.70
C ASP A 521 5.17 3.63 -32.54
N ASP A 522 6.30 4.33 -32.33
CA ASP A 522 7.57 4.11 -33.03
C ASP A 522 8.14 2.69 -32.84
N LEU A 523 7.68 1.94 -31.85
CA LEU A 523 8.18 0.61 -31.49
C LEU A 523 7.21 -0.51 -31.94
N TYR A 524 6.05 -0.14 -32.50
CA TYR A 524 5.00 -1.08 -32.90
C TYR A 524 5.52 -2.22 -33.80
N ASP A 525 6.18 -1.87 -34.92
CA ASP A 525 6.71 -2.87 -35.86
C ASP A 525 7.73 -3.82 -35.22
N LYS A 526 8.51 -3.32 -34.26
CA LYS A 526 9.47 -4.14 -33.51
C LYS A 526 8.75 -5.09 -32.54
N THR A 527 7.67 -4.63 -31.94
CA THR A 527 6.84 -5.45 -31.06
C THR A 527 6.11 -6.53 -31.87
N VAL A 528 5.56 -6.17 -33.05
CA VAL A 528 4.93 -7.12 -33.99
C VAL A 528 5.92 -8.19 -34.44
N SER A 529 7.16 -7.81 -34.77
CA SER A 529 8.20 -8.79 -35.14
C SER A 529 8.47 -9.81 -34.04
N ASN A 530 8.53 -9.39 -32.75
CA ASN A 530 8.67 -10.33 -31.64
C ASN A 530 7.40 -11.20 -31.44
N MET A 531 6.23 -10.61 -31.65
CA MET A 531 4.97 -11.34 -31.59
C MET A 531 4.89 -12.44 -32.66
N GLN A 532 5.36 -12.16 -33.89
CA GLN A 532 5.46 -13.13 -34.98
C GLN A 532 6.39 -14.30 -34.62
N GLU A 533 7.49 -14.05 -33.92
CA GLU A 533 8.41 -15.10 -33.46
C GLU A 533 7.77 -16.03 -32.42
N VAL A 534 6.93 -15.47 -31.53
CA VAL A 534 6.13 -16.22 -30.56
C VAL A 534 5.05 -17.05 -31.29
N ALA A 535 4.32 -16.43 -32.22
CA ALA A 535 3.27 -17.08 -32.99
C ALA A 535 3.82 -18.24 -33.84
N ALA A 536 5.02 -18.09 -34.43
CA ALA A 536 5.69 -19.13 -35.20
C ALA A 536 6.03 -20.40 -34.37
N ARG A 537 6.00 -20.32 -33.04
CA ARG A 537 6.24 -21.44 -32.10
C ARG A 537 4.94 -21.95 -31.45
N GLY A 538 3.80 -21.52 -31.96
CA GLY A 538 2.49 -21.94 -31.47
C GLY A 538 1.92 -21.12 -30.32
N GLY A 539 2.63 -20.10 -29.83
CA GLY A 539 2.14 -19.26 -28.73
C GLY A 539 0.80 -18.59 -29.03
N ARG A 540 -0.11 -18.59 -28.09
CA ARG A 540 -1.48 -18.05 -28.21
C ARG A 540 -1.46 -16.55 -27.94
N ILE A 541 -1.47 -15.75 -29.00
CA ILE A 541 -1.34 -14.29 -28.91
C ILE A 541 -2.65 -13.65 -28.46
N VAL A 542 -2.59 -12.88 -27.39
CA VAL A 542 -3.59 -11.89 -26.97
C VAL A 542 -3.00 -10.51 -27.25
N LEU A 543 -3.58 -9.79 -28.19
CA LEU A 543 -3.08 -8.47 -28.59
C LEU A 543 -3.88 -7.35 -27.90
N VAL A 544 -3.20 -6.50 -27.14
CA VAL A 544 -3.74 -5.26 -26.57
C VAL A 544 -3.21 -4.10 -27.39
N SER A 545 -4.04 -3.51 -28.27
CA SER A 545 -3.58 -2.54 -29.25
C SER A 545 -4.72 -1.68 -29.82
N ASP A 546 -4.34 -0.50 -30.34
CA ASP A 546 -5.16 0.38 -31.18
C ASP A 546 -4.99 0.08 -32.68
N ALA A 547 -4.16 -0.91 -33.03
CA ALA A 547 -3.94 -1.33 -34.42
C ALA A 547 -4.93 -2.43 -34.84
N ASP A 548 -5.23 -2.49 -36.14
CA ASP A 548 -5.97 -3.60 -36.72
C ASP A 548 -5.13 -4.89 -36.64
N PRO A 549 -5.62 -5.96 -35.95
CA PRO A 549 -4.91 -7.22 -35.84
C PRO A 549 -4.57 -7.87 -37.20
N ALA A 550 -5.32 -7.61 -38.25
CA ALA A 550 -5.02 -8.11 -39.59
C ALA A 550 -3.69 -7.62 -40.14
N THR A 551 -3.17 -6.46 -39.63
CA THR A 551 -1.90 -5.89 -40.07
C THR A 551 -0.67 -6.56 -39.46
N THR A 552 -0.85 -7.44 -38.48
CA THR A 552 0.25 -8.07 -37.73
C THR A 552 0.92 -9.23 -38.48
N GLY A 553 0.25 -9.81 -39.47
CA GLY A 553 0.76 -10.95 -40.21
C GLY A 553 0.86 -12.27 -39.43
N CYS A 554 0.21 -12.37 -38.25
CA CYS A 554 0.10 -13.60 -37.48
C CYS A 554 -1.30 -13.82 -36.93
N THR A 555 -1.59 -15.05 -36.50
CA THR A 555 -2.88 -15.39 -35.91
C THR A 555 -3.02 -14.79 -34.53
N ILE A 556 -4.01 -13.94 -34.32
CA ILE A 556 -4.37 -13.35 -33.04
C ILE A 556 -5.53 -14.15 -32.44
N ALA A 557 -5.31 -14.74 -31.26
CA ALA A 557 -6.34 -15.52 -30.57
C ALA A 557 -7.40 -14.61 -29.93
N THR A 558 -7.00 -13.43 -29.43
CA THR A 558 -7.90 -12.42 -28.85
C THR A 558 -7.32 -11.04 -29.10
N HIS A 559 -8.16 -10.11 -29.55
CA HIS A 559 -7.81 -8.69 -29.67
C HIS A 559 -8.59 -7.89 -28.62
N LEU A 560 -7.86 -7.20 -27.75
CA LEU A 560 -8.39 -6.22 -26.81
C LEU A 560 -8.13 -4.83 -27.39
N ALA A 561 -9.15 -4.27 -28.01
CA ALA A 561 -9.05 -2.99 -28.69
C ALA A 561 -8.93 -1.83 -27.69
N VAL A 562 -7.96 -0.95 -27.91
CA VAL A 562 -7.74 0.27 -27.15
C VAL A 562 -7.93 1.46 -28.09
N PRO A 563 -8.50 2.60 -27.66
CA PRO A 563 -8.60 3.77 -28.52
C PRO A 563 -7.20 4.30 -28.85
N PRO A 564 -6.99 4.91 -30.03
CA PRO A 564 -5.75 5.59 -30.37
C PRO A 564 -5.44 6.71 -29.37
N VAL A 565 -4.23 6.74 -28.83
CA VAL A 565 -3.82 7.73 -27.86
C VAL A 565 -2.44 8.28 -28.18
N HIS A 566 -2.15 9.49 -27.71
CA HIS A 566 -0.80 10.02 -27.78
C HIS A 566 0.15 9.11 -26.98
N ARG A 567 1.32 8.76 -27.54
CA ARG A 567 2.28 7.82 -26.95
C ARG A 567 2.72 8.17 -25.51
N PHE A 568 2.69 9.45 -25.16
CA PHE A 568 3.03 9.91 -23.81
C PHE A 568 2.07 9.37 -22.77
N VAL A 569 0.81 9.26 -23.10
CA VAL A 569 -0.25 8.81 -22.17
C VAL A 569 -0.62 7.34 -22.35
N ALA A 570 -0.03 6.63 -23.31
CA ALA A 570 -0.31 5.22 -23.53
C ALA A 570 -0.19 4.36 -22.26
N PRO A 571 0.84 4.52 -21.38
CA PRO A 571 0.93 3.72 -20.16
C PRO A 571 -0.26 3.88 -19.21
N LEU A 572 -0.89 5.07 -19.14
CA LEU A 572 -2.07 5.31 -18.32
C LEU A 572 -3.28 4.53 -18.88
N VAL A 573 -3.52 4.62 -20.18
CA VAL A 573 -4.71 4.00 -20.79
C VAL A 573 -4.57 2.49 -20.90
N TYR A 574 -3.38 1.98 -21.26
CA TYR A 574 -3.10 0.55 -21.39
C TYR A 574 -3.00 -0.19 -20.04
N ALA A 575 -2.93 0.52 -18.92
CA ALA A 575 -3.07 -0.06 -17.59
C ALA A 575 -4.46 -0.67 -17.35
N VAL A 576 -5.52 -0.06 -17.90
CA VAL A 576 -6.90 -0.52 -17.70
C VAL A 576 -7.14 -1.91 -18.27
N PRO A 577 -6.79 -2.21 -19.54
CA PRO A 577 -6.90 -3.56 -20.10
C PRO A 577 -6.26 -4.65 -19.26
N VAL A 578 -5.03 -4.46 -18.79
CA VAL A 578 -4.33 -5.50 -18.02
C VAL A 578 -4.94 -5.73 -16.64
N GLN A 579 -5.52 -4.69 -16.03
CA GLN A 579 -6.29 -4.80 -14.78
C GLN A 579 -7.59 -5.58 -15.00
N LEU A 580 -8.34 -5.29 -16.06
CA LEU A 580 -9.57 -6.01 -16.40
C LEU A 580 -9.32 -7.49 -16.71
N VAL A 581 -8.25 -7.81 -17.44
CA VAL A 581 -7.85 -9.21 -17.70
C VAL A 581 -7.61 -9.94 -16.39
N ALA A 582 -6.83 -9.36 -15.47
CA ALA A 582 -6.56 -9.98 -14.18
C ALA A 582 -7.84 -10.15 -13.35
N TYR A 583 -8.68 -9.11 -13.28
CA TYR A 583 -9.94 -9.11 -12.56
C TYR A 583 -10.89 -10.20 -13.02
N HIS A 584 -11.20 -10.26 -14.31
CA HIS A 584 -12.13 -11.25 -14.85
C HIS A 584 -11.58 -12.69 -14.75
N THR A 585 -10.27 -12.88 -14.93
CA THR A 585 -9.63 -14.19 -14.70
C THR A 585 -9.85 -14.66 -13.27
N ALA A 586 -9.59 -13.80 -12.28
CA ALA A 586 -9.79 -14.11 -10.86
C ALA A 586 -11.26 -14.41 -10.52
N VAL A 587 -12.19 -13.64 -11.09
CA VAL A 587 -13.64 -13.88 -10.94
C VAL A 587 -14.04 -15.26 -11.44
N PHE A 588 -13.56 -15.68 -12.60
CA PHE A 588 -13.84 -17.01 -13.14
C PHE A 588 -13.20 -18.14 -12.33
N MET A 589 -12.04 -17.90 -11.75
CA MET A 589 -11.39 -18.86 -10.86
C MET A 589 -12.05 -18.93 -9.47
N GLY A 590 -12.92 -17.97 -9.13
CA GLY A 590 -13.60 -17.91 -7.83
C GLY A 590 -12.68 -17.55 -6.67
N THR A 591 -11.54 -16.90 -6.95
CA THR A 591 -10.61 -16.42 -5.93
C THR A 591 -11.16 -15.17 -5.25
N ASP A 592 -10.65 -14.83 -4.05
CA ASP A 592 -10.99 -13.57 -3.39
C ASP A 592 -10.22 -12.42 -4.05
N VAL A 593 -10.92 -11.64 -4.87
CA VAL A 593 -10.33 -10.55 -5.66
C VAL A 593 -9.86 -9.39 -4.78
N ASP A 594 -10.65 -9.05 -3.76
CA ASP A 594 -10.36 -7.89 -2.89
C ASP A 594 -9.32 -8.21 -1.82
N GLN A 595 -9.31 -9.46 -1.34
CA GLN A 595 -8.44 -9.94 -0.27
C GLN A 595 -7.78 -11.28 -0.68
N PRO A 596 -6.87 -11.26 -1.66
CA PRO A 596 -6.21 -12.47 -2.12
C PRO A 596 -5.30 -13.05 -1.04
N ARG A 597 -5.17 -14.40 -1.02
CA ARG A 597 -4.37 -15.08 -0.01
C ARG A 597 -2.91 -14.58 0.00
N ASN A 598 -2.31 -14.55 1.19
CA ASN A 598 -0.89 -14.23 1.40
C ASN A 598 -0.47 -12.82 0.93
N LEU A 599 -1.41 -11.89 0.75
CA LEU A 599 -1.12 -10.52 0.38
C LEU A 599 -1.76 -9.53 1.38
N ALA A 600 -1.11 -8.41 1.58
CA ALA A 600 -1.63 -7.28 2.33
C ALA A 600 -1.55 -6.01 1.49
N LYS A 601 -2.49 -5.07 1.68
CA LYS A 601 -2.56 -3.81 0.91
C LYS A 601 -1.29 -2.97 1.05
N SER A 602 -0.64 -3.02 2.20
CA SER A 602 0.59 -2.28 2.46
C SER A 602 1.51 -3.08 3.37
N VAL A 603 2.79 -3.15 3.05
CA VAL A 603 3.81 -3.86 3.84
C VAL A 603 4.54 -2.83 4.70
N THR A 604 4.33 -2.88 6.03
CA THR A 604 4.92 -1.95 7.01
C THR A 604 5.92 -2.60 7.96
N VAL A 605 6.31 -3.81 7.64
CA VAL A 605 7.34 -4.59 8.36
C VAL A 605 8.32 -5.14 7.33
N GLU A 606 9.56 -5.36 7.76
CA GLU A 606 10.59 -6.04 6.97
C GLU A 606 10.60 -7.52 7.25
#